data_c8dc4af4fa4a053242ce97bcca2ffd36
#
_entry.id   c8dc4af4fa4a053242ce97bcca2ffd36
#
_cell.length_a   1.000
_cell.length_b   1.000
_cell.length_c   1.000
_cell.angle_alpha   90.00
_cell.angle_beta   90.00
_cell.angle_gamma   90.00
#
_symmetry.space_group_name_H-M   'P 1'
#
loop_
_entity.id
_entity.type
_entity.pdbx_description
1 polymer ?
#
loop_
_entity_poly.entity_id
_entity_poly.type
_entity_poly.pdbx_seq_one_letter_code
_entity_poly.pdbx_strand_id
1 'polypeptide(L)'
;MLFTIERYMIRAGSRYLRRCFSKSVDTSTNFDSQEFVLQSDDNFTSIRREGRKSLKIAILGAPNAGKSTLVNQLIKRSICPASSKVHTTQIKADAIYCEDDTQLIFMDTPGMVSMTECKRYNLAGTFRNDPKVSLATADIVGIVQDAQNIYTRDKINSNILEILTEKILKKIPMILIFNKVDKLKNKEVLLQLVNILAKNKKSLKFSDIFMVSALTGDGIDDLRTYLLDSAKPRDWQYEEHVYSNHKCEDIIQQTVRAKLMDILPNEIPYSLKVKLEHFEPGSDDNVLAMVSVTCPKKNIARLLLRRNKNKTMGSRIKQVAVMAEQELRNAFRTPVRLRLMVNFPT
;
A
#
# COMPACT_ATOMS: atom_id res chain seq x y z
N MET A 1 -30.99 10.41 -5.47
CA MET A 1 -29.73 10.90 -6.07
C MET A 1 -28.70 9.79 -6.32
N LEU A 2 -28.58 8.79 -5.45
CA LEU A 2 -27.67 7.63 -5.62
C LEU A 2 -28.01 6.72 -6.82
N PHE A 3 -29.29 6.52 -7.12
CA PHE A 3 -29.75 5.71 -8.26
C PHE A 3 -29.43 6.33 -9.65
N THR A 4 -29.21 7.63 -9.73
CA THR A 4 -28.88 8.32 -10.97
C THR A 4 -27.41 8.13 -11.37
N ILE A 5 -26.53 7.98 -10.37
CA ILE A 5 -25.08 7.80 -10.57
C ILE A 5 -24.78 6.41 -11.14
N GLU A 6 -25.45 5.35 -10.65
CA GLU A 6 -25.29 4.00 -11.20
C GLU A 6 -25.75 3.89 -12.67
N ARG A 7 -26.85 4.53 -13.05
CA ARG A 7 -27.31 4.52 -14.46
C ARG A 7 -26.38 5.28 -15.42
N TYR A 8 -25.71 6.34 -14.93
CA TYR A 8 -24.75 7.09 -15.74
C TYR A 8 -23.45 6.30 -15.95
N MET A 9 -22.99 5.57 -14.95
CA MET A 9 -21.78 4.72 -15.00
C MET A 9 -21.97 3.54 -15.97
N ILE A 10 -23.17 2.99 -16.10
CA ILE A 10 -23.49 1.89 -17.04
C ILE A 10 -23.45 2.36 -18.50
N ARG A 11 -23.77 3.63 -18.79
CA ARG A 11 -23.75 4.20 -20.15
C ARG A 11 -22.38 4.66 -20.63
N ALA A 12 -21.48 5.06 -19.75
CA ALA A 12 -20.20 5.68 -20.10
C ALA A 12 -19.05 4.70 -20.38
N GLY A 13 -19.27 3.38 -20.42
CA GLY A 13 -18.24 2.41 -20.84
C GLY A 13 -16.97 2.36 -19.95
N SER A 14 -16.93 3.11 -18.84
CA SER A 14 -15.76 3.17 -17.95
C SER A 14 -15.59 1.90 -17.14
N ARG A 15 -14.95 0.91 -17.73
CA ARG A 15 -14.56 -0.35 -17.05
C ARG A 15 -13.61 -0.11 -15.86
N TYR A 16 -12.91 1.02 -15.84
CA TYR A 16 -11.85 1.31 -14.86
C TYR A 16 -12.36 1.83 -13.51
N LEU A 17 -13.37 2.70 -13.50
CA LEU A 17 -13.90 3.27 -12.25
C LEU A 17 -14.76 2.28 -11.45
N ARG A 18 -15.43 1.32 -12.10
CA ARG A 18 -16.09 0.19 -11.43
C ARG A 18 -15.12 -0.65 -10.59
N ARG A 19 -13.83 -0.63 -10.92
CA ARG A 19 -12.80 -1.45 -10.28
C ARG A 19 -12.36 -0.98 -8.90
N CYS A 20 -12.66 0.28 -8.54
CA CYS A 20 -12.36 0.83 -7.22
C CYS A 20 -13.55 0.74 -6.24
N PHE A 21 -14.76 0.48 -6.74
CA PHE A 21 -16.00 0.45 -5.93
C PHE A 21 -16.50 -0.98 -5.71
N SER A 22 -15.83 -1.77 -4.90
CA SER A 22 -16.44 -2.97 -4.35
C SER A 22 -16.86 -2.74 -2.91
N LYS A 23 -18.17 -2.50 -2.77
CA LYS A 23 -19.00 -2.69 -1.58
C LYS A 23 -18.49 -2.24 -0.20
N SER A 24 -19.07 -1.17 0.29
CA SER A 24 -19.58 -1.10 1.65
C SER A 24 -20.95 -0.42 1.60
N VAL A 25 -22.00 -1.22 1.49
CA VAL A 25 -23.35 -0.78 1.83
C VAL A 25 -23.58 -1.17 3.28
N ASP A 26 -23.39 -0.24 4.20
CA ASP A 26 -23.95 -0.36 5.54
C ASP A 26 -25.45 -0.05 5.45
N THR A 27 -26.23 -1.11 5.65
CA THR A 27 -27.69 -1.04 5.83
C THR A 27 -28.00 -0.56 7.24
N SER A 28 -28.41 0.69 7.36
CA SER A 28 -29.25 1.13 8.48
C SER A 28 -30.04 2.38 8.12
N THR A 29 -31.20 2.20 7.51
CA THR A 29 -32.39 3.05 7.71
C THR A 29 -33.62 2.26 7.31
N ASN A 30 -34.47 2.00 8.27
CA ASN A 30 -35.84 1.51 8.13
C ASN A 30 -36.66 2.46 7.26
N PHE A 31 -37.31 1.95 6.24
CA PHE A 31 -38.54 2.49 5.72
C PHE A 31 -39.48 1.38 5.27
N ASP A 32 -40.76 1.53 5.57
CA ASP A 32 -41.88 0.61 5.53
C ASP A 32 -42.18 -0.01 4.16
N SER A 33 -42.60 -1.24 4.28
CA SER A 33 -43.48 -2.11 3.52
C SER A 33 -44.24 -1.52 2.32
N GLN A 34 -43.94 -2.03 1.11
CA GLN A 34 -44.93 -2.52 0.16
C GLN A 34 -44.30 -3.67 -0.64
N GLU A 35 -44.96 -4.83 -0.54
CA GLU A 35 -44.61 -6.06 -1.24
C GLU A 35 -44.57 -5.87 -2.77
N PHE A 36 -43.38 -6.07 -3.35
CA PHE A 36 -43.27 -6.45 -4.72
C PHE A 36 -42.49 -7.77 -4.77
N VAL A 37 -43.26 -8.86 -4.88
CA VAL A 37 -42.71 -10.20 -5.13
C VAL A 37 -42.08 -10.19 -6.51
N LEU A 38 -40.77 -9.96 -6.55
CA LEU A 38 -39.94 -10.35 -7.68
C LEU A 38 -39.40 -11.75 -7.38
N GLN A 39 -39.86 -12.72 -8.15
CA GLN A 39 -39.29 -14.05 -8.19
C GLN A 39 -37.77 -13.90 -8.34
N SER A 40 -37.03 -14.27 -7.31
CA SER A 40 -35.60 -14.44 -7.34
C SER A 40 -35.30 -15.66 -8.20
N ASP A 41 -34.81 -15.43 -9.41
CA ASP A 41 -34.09 -16.46 -10.14
C ASP A 41 -32.80 -16.74 -9.36
N ASP A 42 -32.88 -17.66 -8.40
CA ASP A 42 -31.76 -18.23 -7.64
C ASP A 42 -30.94 -19.18 -8.51
N ASN A 43 -30.47 -18.70 -9.66
CA ASN A 43 -29.51 -19.41 -10.52
C ASN A 43 -28.26 -18.57 -10.82
N PHE A 44 -27.80 -17.79 -9.85
CA PHE A 44 -26.40 -17.37 -9.84
C PHE A 44 -25.55 -18.49 -9.25
N THR A 45 -25.52 -19.62 -9.93
CA THR A 45 -24.51 -20.64 -9.73
C THR A 45 -23.17 -19.95 -9.92
N SER A 46 -22.46 -19.76 -8.80
CA SER A 46 -21.04 -19.45 -8.81
C SER A 46 -20.37 -20.50 -9.71
N ILE A 47 -20.07 -20.15 -10.96
CA ILE A 47 -19.22 -20.95 -11.83
C ILE A 47 -17.88 -21.01 -11.07
N ARG A 48 -17.69 -22.08 -10.30
CA ARG A 48 -16.36 -22.45 -9.80
C ARG A 48 -15.51 -22.65 -11.04
N ARG A 49 -14.69 -21.67 -11.38
CA ARG A 49 -13.67 -21.88 -12.39
C ARG A 49 -12.67 -22.85 -11.75
N GLU A 50 -12.74 -24.11 -12.15
CA GLU A 50 -11.77 -25.13 -11.75
C GLU A 50 -10.38 -24.61 -12.09
N GLY A 51 -9.46 -24.72 -11.11
CA GLY A 51 -8.06 -24.32 -11.28
C GLY A 51 -7.63 -23.04 -10.55
N ARG A 52 -8.55 -22.27 -9.96
CA ARG A 52 -8.17 -21.02 -9.24
C ARG A 52 -7.22 -21.32 -8.07
N LYS A 53 -6.19 -20.45 -7.98
CA LYS A 53 -5.20 -20.48 -6.89
C LYS A 53 -5.16 -19.13 -6.20
N SER A 54 -4.81 -19.14 -4.92
CA SER A 54 -4.64 -17.89 -4.17
C SER A 54 -3.53 -18.03 -3.14
N LEU A 55 -2.81 -16.91 -2.89
CA LEU A 55 -1.76 -16.82 -1.89
C LEU A 55 -1.88 -15.50 -1.13
N LYS A 56 -1.84 -15.56 0.21
CA LYS A 56 -1.80 -14.40 1.08
C LYS A 56 -0.39 -14.19 1.61
N ILE A 57 0.19 -13.05 1.34
CA ILE A 57 1.58 -12.71 1.67
C ILE A 57 1.60 -11.58 2.70
N ALA A 58 2.08 -11.83 3.92
CA ALA A 58 2.33 -10.77 4.89
C ALA A 58 3.73 -10.19 4.67
N ILE A 59 3.82 -8.89 4.40
CA ILE A 59 5.08 -8.19 4.20
C ILE A 59 5.47 -7.48 5.50
N LEU A 60 6.55 -7.93 6.11
CA LEU A 60 7.12 -7.37 7.34
C LEU A 60 8.48 -6.72 7.07
N GLY A 61 8.84 -5.75 7.86
CA GLY A 61 10.14 -5.09 7.75
C GLY A 61 10.23 -3.83 8.58
N ALA A 62 11.44 -3.38 8.84
CA ALA A 62 11.69 -2.12 9.51
C ALA A 62 11.07 -0.93 8.75
N PRO A 63 10.83 0.21 9.40
CA PRO A 63 10.49 1.44 8.70
C PRO A 63 11.54 1.74 7.60
N ASN A 64 11.11 2.24 6.46
CA ASN A 64 11.94 2.54 5.28
C ASN A 64 12.73 1.36 4.67
N ALA A 65 12.43 0.12 5.00
CA ALA A 65 12.99 -1.04 4.30
C ALA A 65 12.52 -1.14 2.83
N GLY A 66 11.51 -0.36 2.45
CA GLY A 66 10.97 -0.29 1.08
C GLY A 66 9.82 -1.26 0.82
N LYS A 67 9.05 -1.65 1.86
CA LYS A 67 7.90 -2.57 1.75
C LYS A 67 6.85 -2.11 0.74
N SER A 68 6.32 -0.90 0.90
CA SER A 68 5.27 -0.36 0.01
C SER A 68 5.77 -0.20 -1.42
N THR A 69 7.04 0.19 -1.62
CA THR A 69 7.66 0.24 -2.96
C THR A 69 7.75 -1.15 -3.57
N LEU A 70 8.15 -2.15 -2.76
CA LEU A 70 8.23 -3.55 -3.19
C LEU A 70 6.85 -4.08 -3.60
N VAL A 71 5.84 -3.87 -2.77
CA VAL A 71 4.47 -4.29 -3.07
C VAL A 71 3.98 -3.62 -4.36
N ASN A 72 4.19 -2.31 -4.52
CA ASN A 72 3.80 -1.59 -5.74
C ASN A 72 4.46 -2.17 -7.00
N GLN A 73 5.73 -2.56 -6.93
CA GLN A 73 6.43 -3.22 -8.03
C GLN A 73 5.86 -4.61 -8.33
N LEU A 74 5.58 -5.39 -7.29
CA LEU A 74 5.01 -6.73 -7.45
C LEU A 74 3.63 -6.70 -8.11
N ILE A 75 2.78 -5.74 -7.76
CA ILE A 75 1.43 -5.59 -8.35
C ILE A 75 1.41 -4.71 -9.62
N LYS A 76 2.56 -4.13 -10.02
CA LYS A 76 2.70 -3.23 -11.17
C LYS A 76 1.80 -1.98 -11.09
N ARG A 77 1.47 -1.50 -9.87
CA ARG A 77 0.63 -0.33 -9.60
C ARG A 77 1.06 0.39 -8.33
N SER A 78 0.87 1.71 -8.27
CA SER A 78 1.20 2.54 -7.10
C SER A 78 0.02 2.64 -6.12
N ILE A 79 -0.40 1.52 -5.54
CA ILE A 79 -1.53 1.49 -4.59
C ILE A 79 -1.08 1.84 -3.17
N CYS A 80 0.08 1.32 -2.75
CA CYS A 80 0.61 1.57 -1.42
C CYS A 80 1.41 2.87 -1.40
N PRO A 81 1.06 3.86 -0.54
CA PRO A 81 1.77 5.12 -0.47
C PRO A 81 3.23 4.88 -0.03
N ALA A 82 4.17 5.39 -0.80
CA ALA A 82 5.60 5.23 -0.54
C ALA A 82 6.28 6.60 -0.36
N SER A 83 7.16 6.69 0.63
CA SER A 83 7.98 7.88 0.91
C SER A 83 9.35 7.48 1.45
N SER A 84 10.32 8.37 1.31
CA SER A 84 11.65 8.23 1.89
C SER A 84 11.67 8.36 3.43
N LYS A 85 10.60 8.91 4.03
CA LYS A 85 10.48 9.07 5.49
C LYS A 85 9.82 7.88 6.16
N VAL A 86 10.02 7.77 7.46
CA VAL A 86 9.42 6.72 8.29
C VAL A 86 7.92 6.92 8.46
N HIS A 87 7.17 5.84 8.70
CA HIS A 87 5.74 5.86 9.04
C HIS A 87 4.84 6.45 7.95
N THR A 88 5.14 6.18 6.68
CA THR A 88 4.34 6.63 5.55
C THR A 88 3.01 5.89 5.49
N THR A 89 3.04 4.56 5.54
CA THR A 89 1.84 3.70 5.58
C THR A 89 1.21 3.78 6.95
N GLN A 90 -0.01 4.27 7.05
CA GLN A 90 -0.75 4.44 8.32
C GLN A 90 -1.85 3.41 8.52
N ILE A 91 -2.37 2.85 7.44
CA ILE A 91 -3.50 1.92 7.44
C ILE A 91 -3.05 0.67 6.70
N LYS A 92 -3.41 -0.51 7.23
CA LYS A 92 -3.21 -1.78 6.55
C LYS A 92 -4.00 -1.78 5.24
N ALA A 93 -3.34 -2.14 4.16
CA ALA A 93 -3.96 -2.32 2.85
C ALA A 93 -3.68 -3.71 2.31
N ASP A 94 -4.68 -4.31 1.69
CA ASP A 94 -4.47 -5.44 0.81
C ASP A 94 -4.24 -4.91 -0.60
N ALA A 95 -3.10 -5.27 -1.19
CA ALA A 95 -2.79 -5.00 -2.58
C ALA A 95 -2.88 -6.32 -3.36
N ILE A 96 -3.66 -6.33 -4.43
CA ILE A 96 -4.07 -7.54 -5.12
C ILE A 96 -3.45 -7.57 -6.52
N TYR A 97 -2.87 -8.70 -6.87
CA TYR A 97 -2.35 -8.99 -8.19
C TYR A 97 -2.95 -10.28 -8.71
N CYS A 98 -3.54 -10.24 -9.91
CA CYS A 98 -4.09 -11.40 -10.58
C CYS A 98 -3.31 -11.63 -11.86
N GLU A 99 -2.90 -12.89 -12.07
CA GLU A 99 -2.26 -13.37 -13.29
C GLU A 99 -2.80 -14.77 -13.57
N ASP A 100 -3.36 -14.98 -14.76
CA ASP A 100 -4.04 -16.20 -15.18
C ASP A 100 -5.08 -16.66 -14.12
N ASP A 101 -4.94 -17.85 -13.57
CA ASP A 101 -5.82 -18.42 -12.54
C ASP A 101 -5.35 -18.12 -11.11
N THR A 102 -4.32 -17.30 -10.93
CA THR A 102 -3.68 -17.09 -9.63
C THR A 102 -3.90 -15.67 -9.11
N GLN A 103 -4.34 -15.55 -7.85
CA GLN A 103 -4.48 -14.29 -7.14
C GLN A 103 -3.47 -14.20 -5.98
N LEU A 104 -2.57 -13.21 -6.05
CA LEU A 104 -1.68 -12.85 -4.95
C LEU A 104 -2.27 -11.69 -4.16
N ILE A 105 -2.34 -11.82 -2.83
CA ILE A 105 -2.85 -10.80 -1.92
C ILE A 105 -1.72 -10.38 -0.99
N PHE A 106 -1.16 -9.21 -1.23
CA PHE A 106 -0.12 -8.62 -0.41
C PHE A 106 -0.75 -7.79 0.70
N MET A 107 -0.54 -8.20 1.93
CA MET A 107 -0.95 -7.45 3.10
C MET A 107 0.17 -6.47 3.46
N ASP A 108 0.11 -5.23 2.93
CA ASP A 108 1.07 -4.18 3.30
C ASP A 108 0.77 -3.72 4.72
N THR A 109 1.75 -3.87 5.57
CA THR A 109 1.63 -3.48 6.98
C THR A 109 2.44 -2.22 7.24
N PRO A 110 1.96 -1.32 8.11
CA PRO A 110 2.79 -0.25 8.62
C PRO A 110 4.13 -0.79 9.13
N GLY A 111 5.22 -0.06 8.87
CA GLY A 111 6.54 -0.46 9.36
C GLY A 111 6.52 -0.68 10.88
N MET A 112 7.12 -1.79 11.33
CA MET A 112 7.16 -2.15 12.74
C MET A 112 7.83 -1.06 13.58
N VAL A 113 7.10 -0.53 14.53
CA VAL A 113 7.52 0.59 15.38
C VAL A 113 7.52 0.21 16.85
N SER A 114 8.46 0.78 17.59
CA SER A 114 8.51 0.65 19.05
C SER A 114 7.45 1.53 19.74
N MET A 115 7.17 1.24 21.03
CA MET A 115 6.28 2.09 21.84
C MET A 115 6.76 3.53 21.96
N THR A 116 8.05 3.73 22.00
CA THR A 116 8.67 5.05 22.07
C THR A 116 8.45 5.85 20.79
N GLU A 117 8.57 5.20 19.63
CA GLU A 117 8.30 5.82 18.33
C GLU A 117 6.80 6.12 18.14
N CYS A 118 5.91 5.21 18.56
CA CYS A 118 4.47 5.46 18.53
C CYS A 118 4.11 6.75 19.31
N LYS A 119 4.67 6.94 20.50
CA LYS A 119 4.45 8.16 21.29
C LYS A 119 5.06 9.39 20.64
N ARG A 120 6.31 9.29 20.14
CA ARG A 120 7.05 10.39 19.54
C ARG A 120 6.35 10.96 18.30
N TYR A 121 5.80 10.08 17.44
CA TYR A 121 5.16 10.46 16.18
C TYR A 121 3.63 10.48 16.26
N ASN A 122 3.04 10.30 17.45
CA ASN A 122 1.60 10.23 17.68
C ASN A 122 0.88 9.28 16.72
N LEU A 123 1.41 8.04 16.62
CA LEU A 123 0.89 7.03 15.69
C LEU A 123 -0.29 6.28 16.30
N ALA A 124 -1.25 5.89 15.45
CA ALA A 124 -2.41 5.11 15.87
C ALA A 124 -2.02 3.72 16.40
N GLY A 125 -2.87 3.12 17.26
CA GLY A 125 -2.66 1.77 17.79
C GLY A 125 -2.63 0.67 16.74
N THR A 126 -3.16 0.91 15.54
CA THR A 126 -3.16 0.03 14.36
C THR A 126 -1.75 -0.42 13.99
N PHE A 127 -0.72 0.45 14.14
CA PHE A 127 0.68 0.10 13.87
C PHE A 127 1.19 -1.14 14.62
N ARG A 128 0.57 -1.51 15.73
CA ARG A 128 0.95 -2.69 16.52
C ARG A 128 0.11 -3.92 16.23
N ASN A 129 -1.17 -3.72 15.93
CA ASN A 129 -2.14 -4.81 15.79
C ASN A 129 -2.19 -5.34 14.36
N ASP A 130 -2.08 -4.48 13.35
CA ASP A 130 -2.17 -4.87 11.95
C ASP A 130 -1.17 -5.96 11.52
N PRO A 131 0.11 -5.93 11.94
CA PRO A 131 1.04 -7.00 11.61
C PRO A 131 0.64 -8.36 12.20
N LYS A 132 0.08 -8.38 13.42
CA LYS A 132 -0.38 -9.63 14.06
C LYS A 132 -1.60 -10.23 13.35
N VAL A 133 -2.54 -9.37 12.93
CA VAL A 133 -3.72 -9.79 12.16
C VAL A 133 -3.29 -10.32 10.78
N SER A 134 -2.35 -9.67 10.12
CA SER A 134 -1.83 -10.11 8.83
C SER A 134 -1.15 -11.48 8.94
N LEU A 135 -0.34 -11.70 9.98
CA LEU A 135 0.32 -12.98 10.23
C LEU A 135 -0.67 -14.13 10.50
N ALA A 136 -1.80 -13.85 11.15
CA ALA A 136 -2.80 -14.88 11.46
C ALA A 136 -3.44 -15.49 10.21
N THR A 137 -3.48 -14.74 9.11
CA THR A 137 -4.15 -15.13 7.85
C THR A 137 -3.18 -15.39 6.70
N ALA A 138 -1.87 -15.16 6.90
CA ALA A 138 -0.86 -15.32 5.87
C ALA A 138 -0.58 -16.78 5.53
N ASP A 139 -0.33 -17.04 4.25
CA ASP A 139 0.19 -18.31 3.74
C ASP A 139 1.74 -18.27 3.67
N ILE A 140 2.33 -17.10 3.43
CA ILE A 140 3.78 -16.84 3.41
C ILE A 140 4.06 -15.53 4.11
N VAL A 141 5.21 -15.44 4.79
CA VAL A 141 5.72 -14.19 5.38
C VAL A 141 6.97 -13.75 4.65
N GLY A 142 6.94 -12.55 4.05
CA GLY A 142 8.11 -11.90 3.46
C GLY A 142 8.74 -10.91 4.45
N ILE A 143 9.97 -11.16 4.88
CA ILE A 143 10.74 -10.24 5.72
C ILE A 143 11.64 -9.39 4.83
N VAL A 144 11.32 -8.10 4.72
CA VAL A 144 12.07 -7.14 3.91
C VAL A 144 13.15 -6.49 4.74
N GLN A 145 14.39 -6.68 4.30
CA GLN A 145 15.59 -6.16 4.93
C GLN A 145 16.28 -5.15 4.01
N ASP A 146 16.60 -3.96 4.53
CA ASP A 146 17.37 -2.94 3.82
C ASP A 146 18.85 -3.34 3.77
N ALA A 147 19.34 -3.79 2.61
CA ALA A 147 20.72 -4.20 2.43
C ALA A 147 21.72 -3.03 2.46
N GLN A 148 21.25 -1.81 2.24
CA GLN A 148 22.08 -0.60 2.24
C GLN A 148 22.45 -0.15 3.66
N ASN A 149 21.51 -0.28 4.61
CA ASN A 149 21.67 0.29 5.95
C ASN A 149 22.65 -0.53 6.79
N ILE A 150 23.88 -0.07 6.91
CA ILE A 150 24.98 -0.76 7.62
C ILE A 150 24.71 -1.01 9.10
N TYR A 151 23.81 -0.24 9.75
CA TYR A 151 23.49 -0.37 11.16
C TYR A 151 22.44 -1.44 11.47
N THR A 152 21.67 -1.82 10.44
CA THR A 152 20.51 -2.72 10.65
C THR A 152 20.49 -3.92 9.72
N ARG A 153 21.31 -3.92 8.64
CA ARG A 153 21.25 -4.95 7.59
C ARG A 153 21.63 -6.36 8.05
N ASP A 154 22.39 -6.46 9.12
CA ASP A 154 22.96 -7.71 9.67
C ASP A 154 22.09 -8.37 10.75
N LYS A 155 20.95 -7.75 11.11
CA LYS A 155 20.02 -8.24 12.14
C LYS A 155 18.57 -7.97 11.81
N ILE A 156 17.71 -8.92 12.10
CA ILE A 156 16.26 -8.73 12.01
C ILE A 156 15.80 -7.82 13.15
N ASN A 157 14.90 -6.89 12.84
CA ASN A 157 14.34 -5.96 13.81
C ASN A 157 13.67 -6.73 14.98
N SER A 158 14.00 -6.35 16.23
CA SER A 158 13.48 -6.99 17.44
C SER A 158 11.94 -7.02 17.50
N ASN A 159 11.29 -5.95 17.05
CA ASN A 159 9.84 -5.89 17.02
C ASN A 159 9.22 -6.96 16.08
N ILE A 160 9.92 -7.33 15.00
CA ILE A 160 9.50 -8.44 14.13
C ILE A 160 9.66 -9.77 14.87
N LEU A 161 10.77 -9.97 15.56
CA LEU A 161 11.01 -11.20 16.31
C LEU A 161 9.98 -11.41 17.43
N GLU A 162 9.54 -10.35 18.10
CA GLU A 162 8.51 -10.40 19.15
C GLU A 162 7.14 -10.90 18.65
N ILE A 163 6.77 -10.63 17.41
CA ILE A 163 5.48 -11.07 16.83
C ILE A 163 5.56 -12.45 16.18
N LEU A 164 6.75 -12.90 15.81
CA LEU A 164 6.99 -14.22 15.24
C LEU A 164 7.06 -15.29 16.33
N THR A 165 5.90 -15.67 16.85
CA THR A 165 5.80 -16.71 17.87
C THR A 165 6.23 -18.08 17.32
N GLU A 166 6.65 -19.01 18.17
CA GLU A 166 7.01 -20.38 17.77
C GLU A 166 5.91 -21.08 16.97
N LYS A 167 4.64 -20.79 17.27
CA LYS A 167 3.49 -21.35 16.54
C LYS A 167 3.47 -20.87 15.09
N ILE A 168 3.78 -19.60 14.85
CA ILE A 168 3.86 -19.01 13.50
C ILE A 168 5.05 -19.60 12.76
N LEU A 169 6.23 -19.63 13.40
CA LEU A 169 7.47 -20.15 12.84
C LEU A 169 7.38 -21.62 12.38
N LYS A 170 6.57 -22.42 13.07
CA LYS A 170 6.36 -23.84 12.69
C LYS A 170 5.33 -24.03 11.57
N LYS A 171 4.42 -23.06 11.38
CA LYS A 171 3.26 -23.22 10.50
C LYS A 171 3.39 -22.50 9.17
N ILE A 172 4.03 -21.32 9.16
CA ILE A 172 4.04 -20.42 8.00
C ILE A 172 5.47 -20.34 7.45
N PRO A 173 5.68 -20.68 6.18
CA PRO A 173 6.98 -20.50 5.53
C PRO A 173 7.35 -19.01 5.46
N MET A 174 8.64 -18.73 5.61
CA MET A 174 9.18 -17.38 5.59
C MET A 174 10.21 -17.23 4.49
N ILE A 175 10.18 -16.12 3.78
CA ILE A 175 11.20 -15.72 2.83
C ILE A 175 11.91 -14.45 3.31
N LEU A 176 13.20 -14.37 3.05
CA LEU A 176 14.01 -13.17 3.31
C LEU A 176 14.21 -12.40 2.02
N ILE A 177 13.90 -11.11 2.03
CA ILE A 177 13.99 -10.24 0.86
C ILE A 177 14.98 -9.12 1.16
N PHE A 178 16.18 -9.20 0.63
CA PHE A 178 17.15 -8.11 0.66
C PHE A 178 16.79 -7.08 -0.38
N ASN A 179 16.30 -5.94 0.06
CA ASN A 179 15.92 -4.82 -0.81
C ASN A 179 17.01 -3.76 -0.89
N LYS A 180 16.94 -2.89 -1.89
CA LYS A 180 17.88 -1.79 -2.20
C LYS A 180 19.27 -2.27 -2.60
N VAL A 181 19.34 -3.40 -3.29
CA VAL A 181 20.62 -3.95 -3.77
C VAL A 181 21.30 -3.05 -4.79
N ASP A 182 20.55 -2.16 -5.46
CA ASP A 182 21.04 -1.10 -6.35
C ASP A 182 21.97 -0.09 -5.66
N LYS A 183 21.83 0.06 -4.34
CA LYS A 183 22.65 0.98 -3.54
C LYS A 183 23.96 0.37 -3.05
N LEU A 184 24.16 -0.93 -3.25
CA LEU A 184 25.38 -1.62 -2.83
C LEU A 184 26.50 -1.45 -3.85
N LYS A 185 27.64 -0.90 -3.42
CA LYS A 185 28.84 -0.79 -4.24
C LYS A 185 29.50 -2.15 -4.48
N ASN A 186 29.50 -3.01 -3.44
CA ASN A 186 30.03 -4.37 -3.52
C ASN A 186 28.92 -5.38 -3.20
N LYS A 187 28.61 -6.27 -4.16
CA LYS A 187 27.57 -7.30 -4.02
C LYS A 187 28.00 -8.48 -3.15
N GLU A 188 29.30 -8.68 -2.87
CA GLU A 188 29.79 -9.72 -1.96
C GLU A 188 29.22 -9.57 -0.53
N VAL A 189 28.86 -8.35 -0.15
CA VAL A 189 28.19 -8.07 1.11
C VAL A 189 26.88 -8.89 1.25
N LEU A 190 26.19 -9.16 0.15
CA LEU A 190 24.96 -9.97 0.18
C LEU A 190 25.22 -11.40 0.64
N LEU A 191 26.32 -12.02 0.19
CA LEU A 191 26.72 -13.36 0.64
C LEU A 191 27.04 -13.39 2.13
N GLN A 192 27.70 -12.34 2.63
CA GLN A 192 27.96 -12.21 4.06
C GLN A 192 26.66 -12.08 4.86
N LEU A 193 25.71 -11.25 4.40
CA LEU A 193 24.40 -11.08 5.04
C LEU A 193 23.57 -12.37 5.04
N VAL A 194 23.59 -13.13 3.96
CA VAL A 194 22.95 -14.45 3.89
C VAL A 194 23.54 -15.38 4.95
N ASN A 195 24.88 -15.42 5.08
CA ASN A 195 25.54 -16.25 6.09
C ASN A 195 25.14 -15.84 7.52
N ILE A 196 25.08 -14.54 7.81
CA ILE A 196 24.73 -14.01 9.13
C ILE A 196 23.26 -14.31 9.47
N LEU A 197 22.34 -14.01 8.54
CA LEU A 197 20.90 -14.04 8.84
C LEU A 197 20.25 -15.41 8.63
N ALA A 198 20.75 -16.23 7.70
CA ALA A 198 20.12 -17.49 7.34
C ALA A 198 20.84 -18.72 7.93
N LYS A 199 22.16 -18.71 8.08
CA LYS A 199 22.94 -19.86 8.53
C LYS A 199 23.18 -19.92 10.04
N ASN A 200 22.90 -18.86 10.78
CA ASN A 200 23.07 -18.87 12.23
C ASN A 200 22.00 -19.77 12.87
N LYS A 201 22.42 -20.78 13.68
CA LYS A 201 21.54 -21.74 14.36
C LYS A 201 20.44 -21.11 15.23
N LYS A 202 20.63 -19.87 15.67
CA LYS A 202 19.65 -19.05 16.43
C LYS A 202 18.77 -18.16 15.55
N SER A 203 19.00 -18.13 14.24
CA SER A 203 18.24 -17.30 13.31
C SER A 203 16.96 -17.98 12.86
N LEU A 204 16.07 -17.18 12.28
CA LEU A 204 14.85 -17.67 11.63
C LEU A 204 15.21 -18.61 10.49
N LYS A 205 14.40 -19.65 10.28
CA LYS A 205 14.53 -20.52 9.11
C LYS A 205 13.78 -19.90 7.95
N PHE A 206 14.52 -19.56 6.90
CA PHE A 206 13.93 -19.06 5.65
C PHE A 206 13.85 -20.19 4.63
N SER A 207 12.71 -20.26 3.91
CA SER A 207 12.52 -21.21 2.80
C SER A 207 13.37 -20.78 1.61
N ASP A 208 13.37 -19.47 1.33
CA ASP A 208 14.10 -18.86 0.23
C ASP A 208 14.59 -17.46 0.55
N ILE A 209 15.57 -16.98 -0.23
CA ILE A 209 16.20 -15.67 -0.07
C ILE A 209 16.24 -14.95 -1.42
N PHE A 210 15.65 -13.76 -1.47
CA PHE A 210 15.61 -12.93 -2.67
C PHE A 210 16.44 -11.66 -2.50
N MET A 211 17.09 -11.25 -3.58
CA MET A 211 17.90 -10.04 -3.65
C MET A 211 17.26 -9.13 -4.69
N VAL A 212 16.66 -8.03 -4.25
CA VAL A 212 15.83 -7.19 -5.11
C VAL A 212 16.17 -5.71 -5.00
N SER A 213 15.86 -4.97 -6.04
CA SER A 213 15.71 -3.52 -5.98
C SER A 213 14.28 -3.15 -6.33
N ALA A 214 13.50 -2.81 -5.32
CA ALA A 214 12.14 -2.32 -5.53
C ALA A 214 12.11 -0.98 -6.30
N LEU A 215 13.22 -0.26 -6.38
CA LEU A 215 13.31 0.99 -7.14
C LEU A 215 13.54 0.76 -8.63
N THR A 216 14.43 -0.16 -8.99
CA THR A 216 14.81 -0.43 -10.39
C THR A 216 14.03 -1.59 -11.02
N GLY A 217 13.39 -2.43 -10.20
CA GLY A 217 12.70 -3.64 -10.65
C GLY A 217 13.58 -4.89 -10.70
N ASP A 218 14.87 -4.78 -10.36
CA ASP A 218 15.82 -5.90 -10.38
C ASP A 218 15.38 -7.00 -9.37
N GLY A 219 15.33 -8.27 -9.81
CA GLY A 219 14.93 -9.43 -9.02
C GLY A 219 13.43 -9.49 -8.64
N ILE A 220 12.60 -8.55 -9.10
CA ILE A 220 11.17 -8.52 -8.77
C ILE A 220 10.39 -9.61 -9.49
N ASP A 221 10.73 -9.88 -10.74
CA ASP A 221 10.04 -10.91 -11.53
C ASP A 221 10.32 -12.31 -11.01
N ASP A 222 11.54 -12.61 -10.56
CA ASP A 222 11.89 -13.87 -9.91
C ASP A 222 11.08 -14.07 -8.62
N LEU A 223 11.01 -13.03 -7.79
CA LEU A 223 10.20 -13.07 -6.57
C LEU A 223 8.70 -13.27 -6.89
N ARG A 224 8.18 -12.58 -7.93
CA ARG A 224 6.77 -12.72 -8.34
C ARG A 224 6.48 -14.14 -8.82
N THR A 225 7.32 -14.70 -9.67
CA THR A 225 7.20 -16.08 -10.18
C THR A 225 7.17 -17.07 -9.03
N TYR A 226 8.12 -16.96 -8.09
CA TYR A 226 8.13 -17.81 -6.90
C TYR A 226 6.81 -17.74 -6.10
N LEU A 227 6.24 -16.55 -5.94
CA LEU A 227 4.98 -16.37 -5.23
C LEU A 227 3.79 -16.96 -6.00
N LEU A 228 3.77 -16.82 -7.33
CA LEU A 228 2.75 -17.44 -8.18
C LEU A 228 2.80 -18.96 -8.09
N ASP A 229 3.99 -19.56 -8.15
CA ASP A 229 4.21 -21.00 -8.04
C ASP A 229 3.86 -21.54 -6.65
N SER A 230 4.01 -20.72 -5.62
CA SER A 230 3.66 -21.06 -4.22
C SER A 230 2.16 -20.98 -3.93
N ALA A 231 1.34 -20.50 -4.87
CA ALA A 231 -0.09 -20.35 -4.67
C ALA A 231 -0.81 -21.71 -4.54
N LYS A 232 -1.80 -21.73 -3.64
CA LYS A 232 -2.55 -22.95 -3.32
C LYS A 232 -3.90 -22.97 -4.02
N PRO A 233 -4.41 -24.14 -4.39
CA PRO A 233 -5.78 -24.28 -4.88
C PRO A 233 -6.78 -23.71 -3.87
N ARG A 234 -7.39 -22.58 -4.19
CA ARG A 234 -8.33 -21.86 -3.33
C ARG A 234 -9.10 -20.83 -4.18
N ASP A 235 -10.37 -20.63 -3.87
CA ASP A 235 -11.17 -19.58 -4.48
C ASP A 235 -10.56 -18.19 -4.23
N TRP A 236 -10.73 -17.32 -5.19
CA TRP A 236 -10.28 -15.93 -5.09
C TRP A 236 -11.09 -15.17 -4.05
N GLN A 237 -10.42 -14.37 -3.23
CA GLN A 237 -11.06 -13.53 -2.24
C GLN A 237 -11.64 -12.24 -2.85
N TYR A 238 -11.02 -11.75 -3.92
CA TYR A 238 -11.40 -10.54 -4.62
C TYR A 238 -11.71 -10.83 -6.08
N GLU A 239 -12.55 -10.00 -6.69
CA GLU A 239 -12.80 -10.07 -8.12
C GLU A 239 -11.53 -9.70 -8.91
N GLU A 240 -11.39 -10.21 -10.13
CA GLU A 240 -10.19 -10.07 -10.98
C GLU A 240 -9.77 -8.60 -11.20
N HIS A 241 -10.72 -7.70 -11.22
CA HIS A 241 -10.50 -6.28 -11.45
C HIS A 241 -10.22 -5.45 -10.19
N VAL A 242 -10.23 -6.07 -9.02
CA VAL A 242 -9.94 -5.39 -7.74
C VAL A 242 -8.45 -5.42 -7.47
N TYR A 243 -7.84 -4.26 -7.28
CA TYR A 243 -6.40 -4.12 -7.03
C TYR A 243 -6.07 -3.75 -5.59
N SER A 244 -7.07 -3.31 -4.82
CA SER A 244 -6.92 -3.00 -3.40
C SER A 244 -8.29 -3.04 -2.70
N ASN A 245 -8.27 -3.30 -1.40
CA ASN A 245 -9.43 -3.16 -0.53
C ASN A 245 -9.61 -1.72 -0.01
N HIS A 246 -8.71 -0.79 -0.34
CA HIS A 246 -8.84 0.62 0.03
C HIS A 246 -9.78 1.37 -0.91
N LYS A 247 -10.50 2.35 -0.35
CA LYS A 247 -11.27 3.31 -1.14
C LYS A 247 -10.34 4.23 -1.92
N CYS A 248 -10.77 4.69 -3.08
CA CYS A 248 -10.00 5.64 -3.90
C CYS A 248 -9.65 6.90 -3.13
N GLU A 249 -10.57 7.36 -2.27
CA GLU A 249 -10.41 8.54 -1.42
C GLU A 249 -9.23 8.39 -0.47
N ASP A 250 -9.07 7.21 0.14
CA ASP A 250 -7.97 6.92 1.06
C ASP A 250 -6.63 6.88 0.31
N ILE A 251 -6.60 6.27 -0.87
CA ILE A 251 -5.40 6.21 -1.73
C ILE A 251 -4.96 7.63 -2.11
N ILE A 252 -5.90 8.50 -2.53
CA ILE A 252 -5.60 9.89 -2.89
C ILE A 252 -5.02 10.64 -1.70
N GLN A 253 -5.69 10.57 -0.55
CA GLN A 253 -5.28 11.28 0.66
C GLN A 253 -3.90 10.83 1.16
N GLN A 254 -3.66 9.53 1.17
CA GLN A 254 -2.39 8.96 1.62
C GLN A 254 -1.25 9.24 0.62
N THR A 255 -1.52 9.22 -0.69
CA THR A 255 -0.53 9.58 -1.72
C THR A 255 -0.08 11.03 -1.56
N VAL A 256 -1.02 11.97 -1.40
CA VAL A 256 -0.69 13.38 -1.15
C VAL A 256 0.15 13.53 0.13
N ARG A 257 -0.23 12.82 1.21
CA ARG A 257 0.54 12.82 2.45
C ARG A 257 1.96 12.30 2.25
N ALA A 258 2.14 11.20 1.51
CA ALA A 258 3.46 10.64 1.21
C ALA A 258 4.34 11.66 0.45
N LYS A 259 3.79 12.37 -0.54
CA LYS A 259 4.55 13.38 -1.29
C LYS A 259 4.88 14.63 -0.45
N LEU A 260 4.01 15.01 0.49
CA LEU A 260 4.34 16.03 1.47
C LEU A 260 5.51 15.60 2.37
N MET A 261 5.56 14.31 2.75
CA MET A 261 6.67 13.76 3.53
C MET A 261 7.99 13.82 2.76
N ASP A 262 7.99 13.58 1.46
CA ASP A 262 9.21 13.62 0.64
C ASP A 262 9.74 15.06 0.42
N ILE A 263 8.84 16.04 0.24
CA ILE A 263 9.22 17.41 -0.13
C ILE A 263 9.54 18.29 1.07
N LEU A 264 8.86 18.08 2.21
CA LEU A 264 9.06 18.93 3.39
C LEU A 264 10.17 18.40 4.29
N PRO A 265 10.98 19.27 4.89
CA PRO A 265 12.06 18.87 5.77
C PRO A 265 11.57 18.37 7.12
N ASN A 266 12.39 17.54 7.76
CA ASN A 266 12.28 17.12 9.16
C ASN A 266 10.88 16.65 9.59
N GLU A 267 10.41 17.11 10.72
CA GLU A 267 9.15 16.70 11.38
C GLU A 267 7.92 17.48 10.89
N ILE A 268 8.09 18.48 10.01
CA ILE A 268 6.99 19.33 9.53
C ILE A 268 5.82 18.53 8.95
N PRO A 269 6.04 17.50 8.07
CA PRO A 269 4.94 16.78 7.44
C PRO A 269 4.02 16.07 8.43
N TYR A 270 4.56 15.60 9.57
CA TYR A 270 3.78 14.89 10.57
C TYR A 270 2.76 15.77 11.31
N SER A 271 2.98 17.09 11.30
CA SER A 271 2.06 18.06 11.88
C SER A 271 0.94 18.51 10.95
N LEU A 272 0.99 18.15 9.67
CA LEU A 272 -0.01 18.50 8.67
C LEU A 272 -1.22 17.57 8.74
N LYS A 273 -2.41 18.13 8.55
CA LYS A 273 -3.63 17.36 8.34
C LYS A 273 -3.98 17.41 6.86
N VAL A 274 -4.10 16.25 6.25
CA VAL A 274 -4.49 16.10 4.84
C VAL A 274 -5.90 15.52 4.82
N LYS A 275 -6.82 16.15 4.09
CA LYS A 275 -8.20 15.72 3.99
C LYS A 275 -8.68 15.87 2.56
N LEU A 276 -9.30 14.83 2.03
CA LEU A 276 -10.02 14.90 0.76
C LEU A 276 -11.33 15.65 0.99
N GLU A 277 -11.53 16.74 0.24
CA GLU A 277 -12.75 17.55 0.34
C GLU A 277 -13.74 17.20 -0.78
N HIS A 278 -13.23 16.84 -1.94
CA HIS A 278 -14.07 16.50 -3.09
C HIS A 278 -13.39 15.44 -3.95
N PHE A 279 -14.15 14.46 -4.39
CA PHE A 279 -13.74 13.42 -5.32
C PHE A 279 -14.88 13.16 -6.29
N GLU A 280 -14.58 13.27 -7.57
CA GLU A 280 -15.55 13.07 -8.64
C GLU A 280 -14.90 12.28 -9.78
N PRO A 281 -15.47 11.13 -10.15
CA PRO A 281 -15.14 10.48 -11.40
C PRO A 281 -15.72 11.33 -12.54
N GLY A 282 -14.86 11.95 -13.36
CA GLY A 282 -15.28 12.80 -14.47
C GLY A 282 -15.92 12.02 -15.61
N SER A 283 -16.62 12.74 -16.49
CA SER A 283 -17.35 12.18 -17.66
C SER A 283 -16.44 11.49 -18.69
N ASP A 284 -15.17 11.89 -18.77
CA ASP A 284 -14.20 11.46 -19.78
C ASP A 284 -13.14 10.50 -19.20
N ASP A 285 -13.52 9.60 -18.32
CA ASP A 285 -12.61 8.72 -17.58
C ASP A 285 -11.52 9.47 -16.77
N ASN A 286 -11.71 10.76 -16.53
CA ASN A 286 -10.79 11.57 -15.71
C ASN A 286 -11.23 11.53 -14.25
N VAL A 287 -10.28 11.54 -13.33
CA VAL A 287 -10.53 11.69 -11.90
C VAL A 287 -10.22 13.13 -11.50
N LEU A 288 -11.20 13.79 -10.88
CA LEU A 288 -11.01 15.10 -10.26
C LEU A 288 -10.99 14.94 -8.74
N ALA A 289 -9.91 15.41 -8.11
CA ALA A 289 -9.78 15.37 -6.66
C ALA A 289 -9.36 16.73 -6.10
N MET A 290 -9.98 17.12 -4.99
CA MET A 290 -9.63 18.32 -4.25
C MET A 290 -9.24 17.93 -2.84
N VAL A 291 -8.01 18.23 -2.45
CA VAL A 291 -7.44 17.87 -1.16
C VAL A 291 -7.01 19.12 -0.42
N SER A 292 -7.45 19.26 0.83
CA SER A 292 -7.01 20.31 1.74
C SER A 292 -5.81 19.85 2.57
N VAL A 293 -4.84 20.73 2.70
CA VAL A 293 -3.65 20.56 3.53
C VAL A 293 -3.70 21.64 4.61
N THR A 294 -4.08 21.24 5.82
CA THR A 294 -4.18 22.16 6.96
C THR A 294 -2.84 22.24 7.70
N CYS A 295 -2.29 23.42 7.78
CA CYS A 295 -1.04 23.74 8.47
C CYS A 295 -1.32 24.24 9.88
N PRO A 296 -0.62 23.79 10.93
CA PRO A 296 -0.83 24.27 12.29
C PRO A 296 -0.34 25.72 12.51
N LYS A 297 0.55 26.21 11.65
CA LYS A 297 1.15 27.55 11.76
C LYS A 297 1.28 28.22 10.39
N LYS A 298 1.07 29.53 10.33
CA LYS A 298 1.19 30.36 9.12
C LYS A 298 2.56 30.25 8.43
N ASN A 299 3.63 30.09 9.21
CA ASN A 299 4.99 29.93 8.66
C ASN A 299 5.16 28.63 7.83
N ILE A 300 4.46 27.56 8.21
CA ILE A 300 4.47 26.29 7.46
C ILE A 300 3.70 26.46 6.14
N ALA A 301 2.56 27.14 6.17
CA ALA A 301 1.81 27.47 4.95
C ALA A 301 2.65 28.30 3.98
N ARG A 302 3.36 29.32 4.48
CA ARG A 302 4.31 30.11 3.68
C ARG A 302 5.42 29.26 3.08
N LEU A 303 5.94 28.26 3.82
CA LEU A 303 6.96 27.32 3.34
C LEU A 303 6.45 26.48 2.15
N LEU A 304 5.19 26.03 2.17
CA LEU A 304 4.55 25.29 1.09
C LEU A 304 4.29 26.15 -0.14
N LEU A 305 3.84 27.39 0.07
CA LEU A 305 3.46 28.31 -1.00
C LEU A 305 4.66 29.04 -1.64
N ARG A 306 5.81 29.12 -0.93
CA ARG A 306 7.01 29.79 -1.41
C ARG A 306 7.57 29.08 -2.65
N ARG A 307 7.85 29.84 -3.71
CA ARG A 307 8.57 29.35 -4.88
C ARG A 307 9.96 28.86 -4.48
N ASN A 308 10.37 27.74 -5.00
CA ASN A 308 11.72 27.22 -4.82
C ASN A 308 12.71 28.15 -5.55
N LYS A 309 13.94 28.32 -5.02
CA LYS A 309 14.96 29.16 -5.64
C LYS A 309 15.31 28.70 -7.07
N ASN A 310 15.15 27.42 -7.35
CA ASN A 310 15.25 26.87 -8.70
C ASN A 310 13.94 27.17 -9.45
N LYS A 311 13.98 28.17 -10.35
CA LYS A 311 12.84 28.76 -11.08
C LYS A 311 11.97 27.75 -11.85
N THR A 312 12.43 26.53 -12.10
CA THR A 312 11.80 25.52 -12.97
C THR A 312 10.63 24.76 -12.33
N MET A 313 10.57 24.61 -11.02
CA MET A 313 9.60 23.70 -10.36
C MET A 313 8.43 24.37 -9.60
N GLY A 314 8.30 25.70 -9.61
CA GLY A 314 7.21 26.40 -8.91
C GLY A 314 7.28 26.32 -7.38
N SER A 315 6.12 26.39 -6.71
CA SER A 315 6.02 26.24 -5.25
C SER A 315 6.08 24.77 -4.82
N ARG A 316 6.43 24.51 -3.54
CA ARG A 316 6.48 23.13 -3.01
C ARG A 316 5.14 22.42 -3.12
N ILE A 317 4.03 23.10 -2.86
CA ILE A 317 2.70 22.51 -3.00
C ILE A 317 2.40 22.10 -4.45
N LYS A 318 2.89 22.86 -5.44
CA LYS A 318 2.75 22.48 -6.85
C LYS A 318 3.57 21.24 -7.19
N GLN A 319 4.78 21.09 -6.62
CA GLN A 319 5.59 19.88 -6.78
C GLN A 319 4.90 18.66 -6.18
N VAL A 320 4.31 18.81 -4.98
CA VAL A 320 3.49 17.75 -4.36
C VAL A 320 2.34 17.36 -5.28
N ALA A 321 1.61 18.32 -5.84
CA ALA A 321 0.49 18.05 -6.73
C ALA A 321 0.93 17.22 -7.95
N VAL A 322 1.98 17.67 -8.65
CA VAL A 322 2.49 16.98 -9.86
C VAL A 322 2.95 15.55 -9.55
N MET A 323 3.71 15.36 -8.47
CA MET A 323 4.20 14.03 -8.09
C MET A 323 3.05 13.12 -7.66
N ALA A 324 2.07 13.65 -6.91
CA ALA A 324 0.90 12.90 -6.50
C ALA A 324 0.01 12.53 -7.69
N GLU A 325 -0.24 13.45 -8.64
CA GLU A 325 -0.98 13.15 -9.87
C GLU A 325 -0.34 12.03 -10.67
N GLN A 326 0.98 12.04 -10.82
CA GLN A 326 1.70 11.00 -11.56
C GLN A 326 1.55 9.63 -10.90
N GLU A 327 1.65 9.57 -9.57
CA GLU A 327 1.49 8.32 -8.82
C GLU A 327 0.04 7.82 -8.86
N LEU A 328 -0.93 8.71 -8.72
CA LEU A 328 -2.36 8.38 -8.81
C LEU A 328 -2.78 7.94 -10.21
N ARG A 329 -2.20 8.51 -11.28
CA ARG A 329 -2.38 8.01 -12.66
C ARG A 329 -1.90 6.56 -12.80
N ASN A 330 -0.76 6.23 -12.19
CA ASN A 330 -0.29 4.86 -12.18
C ASN A 330 -1.20 3.93 -11.35
N ALA A 331 -1.70 4.42 -10.19
CA ALA A 331 -2.60 3.66 -9.34
C ALA A 331 -3.94 3.35 -10.03
N PHE A 332 -4.59 4.36 -10.59
CA PHE A 332 -5.94 4.24 -11.15
C PHE A 332 -5.96 3.86 -12.64
N ARG A 333 -4.82 3.98 -13.33
CA ARG A 333 -4.71 3.79 -14.79
C ARG A 333 -5.63 4.72 -15.59
N THR A 334 -5.92 5.89 -15.03
CA THR A 334 -6.72 6.96 -15.63
C THR A 334 -6.05 8.31 -15.43
N PRO A 335 -6.33 9.32 -16.26
CA PRO A 335 -5.87 10.68 -16.01
C PRO A 335 -6.44 11.20 -14.68
N VAL A 336 -5.59 11.78 -13.86
CA VAL A 336 -5.98 12.38 -12.57
C VAL A 336 -5.63 13.86 -12.58
N ARG A 337 -6.57 14.70 -12.16
CA ARG A 337 -6.36 16.13 -11.90
C ARG A 337 -6.54 16.38 -10.40
N LEU A 338 -5.46 16.85 -9.76
CA LEU A 338 -5.43 17.08 -8.32
C LEU A 338 -5.32 18.57 -8.03
N ARG A 339 -6.26 19.10 -7.24
CA ARG A 339 -6.19 20.46 -6.69
C ARG A 339 -5.85 20.41 -5.21
N LEU A 340 -4.76 21.06 -4.82
CA LEU A 340 -4.34 21.16 -3.42
C LEU A 340 -4.64 22.55 -2.88
N MET A 341 -5.38 22.60 -1.76
CA MET A 341 -5.68 23.82 -1.00
C MET A 341 -4.85 23.82 0.28
N VAL A 342 -4.24 24.96 0.60
CA VAL A 342 -3.45 25.14 1.83
C VAL A 342 -4.23 25.99 2.80
N ASN A 343 -4.65 25.41 3.92
CA ASN A 343 -5.39 26.07 4.99
C ASN A 343 -4.46 26.30 6.20
N PHE A 344 -4.64 27.40 6.90
CA PHE A 344 -3.94 27.71 8.14
C PHE A 344 -4.84 28.58 9.05
N PRO A 345 -4.65 28.52 10.37
CA PRO A 345 -5.38 29.41 11.29
C PRO A 345 -5.07 30.87 10.97
N THR A 346 -6.09 31.68 10.95
CA THR A 346 -6.02 33.16 10.84
C THR A 346 -5.27 33.78 12.01
#